data_a23d4a5021710929d53acf059b8ba7c2
#
_entry.id   a23d4a5021710929d53acf059b8ba7c2
#
_cell.length_a   1.000
_cell.length_b   1.000
_cell.length_c   1.000
_cell.angle_alpha   90.00
_cell.angle_beta   90.00
_cell.angle_gamma   90.00
#
_symmetry.space_group_name_H-M   'P 1'
#
loop_
_entity.id
_entity.type
_entity.pdbx_description
1 polymer ?
#
loop_
_entity_poly.entity_id
_entity_poly.type
_entity_poly.pdbx_seq_one_letter_code
_entity_poly.pdbx_strand_id
1 'polypeptide(L)'
;MIAPQKLMIAVGAMVVIMSLMGMTSGEEWAAVGWGGEENVLAHDAAYEEMWALHLMPLGVMAIGTGLFVSGKGLAKMSMMAPLVIVIIMGGMGAITGDSGYGAEAPPMDMFAPALITILLTVMLGISGYLHKDGE
;
A
#
# COMPACT_ATOMS: atom_id res chain seq x y z
N MET A 1 -2.63 -18.41 14.43
CA MET A 1 -2.31 -17.23 13.59
C MET A 1 -3.60 -16.70 12.97
N ILE A 2 -3.65 -15.40 12.64
CA ILE A 2 -4.89 -14.80 12.09
C ILE A 2 -5.16 -15.39 10.70
N ALA A 3 -6.42 -15.75 10.44
CA ALA A 3 -6.83 -16.36 9.16
C ALA A 3 -6.56 -15.42 7.96
N PRO A 4 -6.15 -15.96 6.78
CA PRO A 4 -5.90 -15.18 5.58
C PRO A 4 -7.06 -14.27 5.19
N GLN A 5 -8.29 -14.71 5.38
CA GLN A 5 -9.50 -13.95 5.08
C GLN A 5 -9.56 -12.62 5.84
N LYS A 6 -9.35 -12.66 7.16
CA LYS A 6 -9.40 -11.46 8.02
C LYS A 6 -8.26 -10.50 7.68
N LEU A 7 -7.06 -11.03 7.42
CA LEU A 7 -5.90 -10.23 7.03
C LEU A 7 -6.11 -9.60 5.65
N MET A 8 -6.68 -10.32 4.68
CA MET A 8 -6.96 -9.79 3.35
C MET A 8 -7.92 -8.59 3.41
N ILE A 9 -9.01 -8.72 4.21
CA ILE A 9 -9.95 -7.61 4.43
C ILE A 9 -9.28 -6.44 5.15
N ALA A 10 -8.47 -6.72 6.18
CA ALA A 10 -7.78 -5.68 6.93
C ALA A 10 -6.77 -4.91 6.06
N VAL A 11 -5.96 -5.61 5.26
CA VAL A 11 -5.04 -4.99 4.29
C VAL A 11 -5.82 -4.15 3.29
N GLY A 12 -6.88 -4.69 2.70
CA GLY A 12 -7.71 -3.96 1.76
C GLY A 12 -8.32 -2.68 2.36
N ALA A 13 -8.85 -2.77 3.58
CA ALA A 13 -9.40 -1.61 4.29
C ALA A 13 -8.32 -0.55 4.56
N MET A 14 -7.13 -0.94 4.99
CA MET A 14 -6.01 -0.01 5.20
C MET A 14 -5.59 0.68 3.90
N VAL A 15 -5.51 -0.06 2.79
CA VAL A 15 -5.18 0.53 1.48
C VAL A 15 -6.25 1.54 1.05
N VAL A 16 -7.54 1.25 1.24
CA VAL A 16 -8.62 2.21 0.93
C VAL A 16 -8.51 3.46 1.81
N ILE A 17 -8.30 3.29 3.12
CA ILE A 17 -8.12 4.41 4.05
C ILE A 17 -6.92 5.28 3.63
N MET A 18 -5.78 4.67 3.34
CA MET A 18 -4.59 5.38 2.88
C MET A 18 -4.83 6.12 1.56
N SER A 19 -5.56 5.51 0.62
CA SER A 19 -5.93 6.15 -0.64
C SER A 19 -6.78 7.40 -0.40
N LEU A 20 -7.78 7.30 0.48
CA LEU A 20 -8.61 8.46 0.83
C LEU A 20 -7.79 9.57 1.51
N MET A 21 -6.90 9.22 2.42
CA MET A 21 -5.99 10.18 3.06
C MET A 21 -5.07 10.85 2.04
N GLY A 22 -4.44 10.08 1.17
CA GLY A 22 -3.54 10.60 0.14
C GLY A 22 -4.23 11.51 -0.88
N MET A 23 -5.49 11.23 -1.23
CA MET A 23 -6.30 12.07 -2.11
C MET A 23 -6.67 13.43 -1.49
N THR A 24 -6.56 13.59 -0.18
CA THR A 24 -6.87 14.84 0.52
C THR A 24 -5.64 15.57 1.06
N SER A 25 -4.45 15.01 0.87
CA SER A 25 -3.17 15.51 1.42
C SER A 25 -2.08 15.60 0.35
N GLY A 26 -2.44 15.81 -0.91
CA GLY A 26 -1.49 15.82 -2.03
C GLY A 26 -0.39 16.86 -1.87
N GLU A 27 -0.70 18.06 -1.41
CA GLU A 27 0.28 19.12 -1.17
C GLU A 27 1.31 18.74 -0.09
N GLU A 28 0.84 18.16 1.02
CA GLU A 28 1.72 17.71 2.10
C GLU A 28 2.66 16.59 1.65
N TRP A 29 2.13 15.61 0.89
CA TRP A 29 2.93 14.53 0.34
C TRP A 29 3.94 15.01 -0.69
N ALA A 30 3.55 15.96 -1.55
CA ALA A 30 4.46 16.57 -2.52
C ALA A 30 5.60 17.33 -1.81
N ALA A 31 5.29 18.10 -0.76
CA ALA A 31 6.29 18.81 0.02
C ALA A 31 7.28 17.86 0.70
N VAL A 32 6.80 16.78 1.29
CA VAL A 32 7.65 15.73 1.88
C VAL A 32 8.47 15.03 0.80
N GLY A 33 7.87 14.70 -0.33
CA GLY A 33 8.55 14.01 -1.44
C GLY A 33 9.68 14.83 -2.04
N TRP A 34 9.51 16.13 -2.21
CA TRP A 34 10.49 17.05 -2.81
C TRP A 34 11.37 17.77 -1.80
N GLY A 35 11.27 17.49 -0.50
CA GLY A 35 12.13 18.04 0.55
C GLY A 35 11.84 19.50 0.89
N GLY A 36 10.61 19.95 0.73
CA GLY A 36 10.13 21.27 1.13
C GLY A 36 9.08 21.86 0.17
N GLU A 37 8.22 22.73 0.70
CA GLU A 37 7.17 23.39 -0.09
C GLU A 37 7.74 24.26 -1.25
N GLU A 38 8.92 24.82 -1.06
CA GLU A 38 9.62 25.62 -2.05
C GLU A 38 10.06 24.84 -3.30
N ASN A 39 10.11 23.52 -3.21
CA ASN A 39 10.51 22.64 -4.31
C ASN A 39 9.30 22.07 -5.05
N VAL A 40 8.07 22.32 -4.58
CA VAL A 40 6.83 21.77 -5.14
C VAL A 40 6.37 22.61 -6.33
N LEU A 41 6.07 21.94 -7.43
CA LEU A 41 5.44 22.55 -8.59
C LEU A 41 3.91 22.46 -8.51
N ALA A 42 3.22 23.34 -9.21
CA ALA A 42 1.75 23.43 -9.16
C ALA A 42 0.98 22.14 -9.51
N HIS A 43 1.63 21.20 -10.21
CA HIS A 43 1.02 19.92 -10.61
C HIS A 43 1.41 18.75 -9.71
N ASP A 44 2.38 18.90 -8.79
CA ASP A 44 2.89 17.78 -7.98
C ASP A 44 1.84 17.26 -7.00
N ALA A 45 1.05 18.16 -6.39
CA ALA A 45 -0.07 17.76 -5.54
C ALA A 45 -1.08 16.88 -6.28
N ALA A 46 -1.42 17.23 -7.52
CA ALA A 46 -2.34 16.45 -8.34
C ALA A 46 -1.75 15.05 -8.69
N TYR A 47 -0.45 14.94 -8.90
CA TYR A 47 0.20 13.64 -9.12
C TYR A 47 0.18 12.77 -7.86
N GLU A 48 0.41 13.34 -6.68
CA GLU A 48 0.28 12.60 -5.42
C GLU A 48 -1.16 12.09 -5.18
N GLU A 49 -2.14 12.93 -5.44
CA GLU A 49 -3.57 12.56 -5.35
C GLU A 49 -3.95 11.47 -6.35
N MET A 50 -3.47 11.58 -7.60
CA MET A 50 -3.68 10.55 -8.63
C MET A 50 -3.00 9.22 -8.23
N TRP A 51 -1.79 9.28 -7.70
CA TRP A 51 -1.08 8.11 -7.19
C TRP A 51 -1.89 7.44 -6.08
N ALA A 52 -2.37 8.19 -5.10
CA ALA A 52 -3.22 7.67 -4.03
C ALA A 52 -4.51 7.05 -4.58
N LEU A 53 -5.18 7.69 -5.54
CA LEU A 53 -6.36 7.15 -6.19
C LEU A 53 -6.08 5.79 -6.87
N HIS A 54 -4.93 5.61 -7.50
CA HIS A 54 -4.57 4.36 -8.17
C HIS A 54 -4.38 3.17 -7.22
N LEU A 55 -4.13 3.42 -5.94
CA LEU A 55 -4.06 2.36 -4.93
C LEU A 55 -5.45 1.87 -4.49
N MET A 56 -6.49 2.71 -4.60
CA MET A 56 -7.84 2.38 -4.11
C MET A 56 -8.42 1.10 -4.74
N PRO A 57 -8.34 0.87 -6.06
CA PRO A 57 -8.81 -0.38 -6.66
C PRO A 57 -8.15 -1.63 -6.09
N LEU A 58 -6.86 -1.57 -5.72
CA LEU A 58 -6.17 -2.69 -5.08
C LEU A 58 -6.79 -2.99 -3.71
N GLY A 59 -7.09 -1.96 -2.93
CA GLY A 59 -7.77 -2.12 -1.65
C GLY A 59 -9.16 -2.73 -1.77
N VAL A 60 -9.97 -2.22 -2.72
CA VAL A 60 -11.31 -2.75 -3.01
C VAL A 60 -11.25 -4.21 -3.46
N MET A 61 -10.32 -4.56 -4.35
CA MET A 61 -10.12 -5.93 -4.80
C MET A 61 -9.66 -6.86 -3.68
N ALA A 62 -8.81 -6.38 -2.77
CA ALA A 62 -8.40 -7.17 -1.61
C ALA A 62 -9.58 -7.44 -0.67
N ILE A 63 -10.42 -6.44 -0.39
CA ILE A 63 -11.65 -6.63 0.41
C ILE A 63 -12.56 -7.66 -0.27
N GLY A 64 -12.84 -7.49 -1.57
CA GLY A 64 -13.67 -8.42 -2.34
C GLY A 64 -13.10 -9.85 -2.32
N THR A 65 -11.79 -9.98 -2.49
CA THR A 65 -11.11 -11.29 -2.39
C THR A 65 -11.32 -11.92 -1.00
N GLY A 66 -11.14 -11.15 0.07
CA GLY A 66 -11.37 -11.64 1.43
C GLY A 66 -12.83 -12.02 1.71
N LEU A 67 -13.79 -11.37 1.05
CA LEU A 67 -15.22 -11.66 1.24
C LEU A 67 -15.71 -12.86 0.42
N PHE A 68 -15.21 -13.02 -0.82
CA PHE A 68 -15.81 -13.94 -1.78
C PHE A 68 -14.94 -15.16 -2.11
N VAL A 69 -13.64 -15.12 -1.79
CA VAL A 69 -12.72 -16.24 -2.03
C VAL A 69 -12.41 -16.94 -0.70
N SER A 70 -12.33 -18.26 -0.72
CA SER A 70 -12.07 -19.07 0.47
C SER A 70 -11.09 -20.21 0.21
N GLY A 71 -10.68 -20.91 1.30
CA GLY A 71 -9.86 -22.11 1.23
C GLY A 71 -8.50 -21.89 0.55
N LYS A 72 -8.05 -22.92 -0.18
CA LYS A 72 -6.74 -22.93 -0.85
C LYS A 72 -6.57 -21.80 -1.86
N GLY A 73 -7.64 -21.37 -2.50
CA GLY A 73 -7.62 -20.25 -3.46
C GLY A 73 -7.22 -18.95 -2.77
N LEU A 74 -7.89 -18.63 -1.68
CA LEU A 74 -7.57 -17.45 -0.87
C LEU A 74 -6.14 -17.51 -0.32
N ALA A 75 -5.73 -18.65 0.22
CA ALA A 75 -4.38 -18.83 0.76
C ALA A 75 -3.30 -18.57 -0.30
N LYS A 76 -3.46 -19.10 -1.51
CA LYS A 76 -2.53 -18.86 -2.62
C LYS A 76 -2.51 -17.40 -3.07
N MET A 77 -3.66 -16.75 -3.17
CA MET A 77 -3.73 -15.31 -3.48
C MET A 77 -3.05 -14.48 -2.39
N SER A 78 -3.25 -14.83 -1.13
CA SER A 78 -2.60 -14.16 0.00
C SER A 78 -1.07 -14.23 -0.06
N MET A 79 -0.49 -15.32 -0.55
CA MET A 79 0.96 -15.46 -0.75
C MET A 79 1.52 -14.46 -1.78
N MET A 80 0.69 -13.98 -2.71
CA MET A 80 1.11 -13.00 -3.72
C MET A 80 1.11 -11.55 -3.19
N ALA A 81 0.43 -11.27 -2.08
CA ALA A 81 0.29 -9.93 -1.57
C ALA A 81 1.63 -9.21 -1.26
N PRO A 82 2.65 -9.84 -0.65
CA PRO A 82 3.95 -9.20 -0.46
C PRO A 82 4.66 -8.82 -1.77
N LEU A 83 4.42 -9.56 -2.86
CA LEU A 83 4.99 -9.25 -4.16
C LEU A 83 4.46 -7.92 -4.71
N VAL A 84 3.19 -7.60 -4.44
CA VAL A 84 2.60 -6.30 -4.81
C VAL A 84 3.40 -5.15 -4.18
N ILE A 85 3.75 -5.28 -2.89
CA ILE A 85 4.56 -4.27 -2.20
C ILE A 85 5.95 -4.16 -2.83
N VAL A 86 6.61 -5.28 -3.12
CA VAL A 86 7.94 -5.28 -3.74
C VAL A 86 7.90 -4.58 -5.10
N ILE A 87 6.87 -4.83 -5.92
CA ILE A 87 6.70 -4.19 -7.22
C ILE A 87 6.47 -2.68 -7.06
N ILE A 88 5.57 -2.28 -6.17
CA ILE A 88 5.24 -0.87 -5.95
C ILE A 88 6.46 -0.13 -5.40
N MET A 89 7.02 -0.56 -4.29
CA MET A 89 8.13 0.14 -3.63
C MET A 89 9.43 0.07 -4.45
N GLY A 90 9.72 -1.08 -5.04
CA GLY A 90 10.88 -1.26 -5.90
C GLY A 90 10.75 -0.46 -7.21
N GLY A 91 9.56 -0.45 -7.80
CA GLY A 91 9.26 0.33 -9.00
C GLY A 91 9.34 1.84 -8.74
N MET A 92 8.77 2.31 -7.64
CA MET A 92 8.90 3.71 -7.23
C MET A 92 10.37 4.09 -7.06
N GLY A 93 11.13 3.33 -6.29
CA GLY A 93 12.55 3.59 -6.08
C GLY A 93 13.37 3.60 -7.37
N ALA A 94 13.05 2.70 -8.31
CA ALA A 94 13.72 2.66 -9.61
C ALA A 94 13.38 3.86 -10.50
N ILE A 95 12.15 4.38 -10.43
CA ILE A 95 11.71 5.52 -11.23
C ILE A 95 12.20 6.84 -10.62
N THR A 96 12.17 6.97 -9.29
CA THR A 96 12.45 8.24 -8.60
C THR A 96 13.88 8.36 -8.10
N GLY A 97 14.68 7.31 -8.14
CA GLY A 97 16.02 7.25 -7.52
C GLY A 97 16.98 8.36 -7.91
N ASP A 98 16.93 8.82 -9.17
CA ASP A 98 17.78 9.88 -9.67
C ASP A 98 17.13 11.28 -9.62
N SER A 99 15.84 11.37 -9.24
CA SER A 99 15.09 12.62 -9.25
C SER A 99 15.25 13.47 -7.97
N GLY A 100 15.77 12.88 -6.91
CA GLY A 100 15.77 13.48 -5.58
C GLY A 100 14.43 13.36 -4.82
N TYR A 101 13.38 12.86 -5.47
CA TYR A 101 12.10 12.61 -4.82
C TYR A 101 12.23 11.50 -3.76
N GLY A 102 11.73 11.77 -2.56
CA GLY A 102 11.79 10.81 -1.46
C GLY A 102 13.19 10.59 -0.87
N ALA A 103 14.11 11.53 -1.07
CA ALA A 103 15.46 11.47 -0.50
C ALA A 103 15.45 11.54 1.03
N GLU A 104 14.43 12.19 1.60
CA GLU A 104 14.20 12.28 3.04
C GLU A 104 13.06 11.36 3.45
N ALA A 105 13.19 10.75 4.64
CA ALA A 105 12.12 9.93 5.19
C ALA A 105 10.93 10.81 5.61
N PRO A 106 9.69 10.43 5.26
CA PRO A 106 8.52 11.17 5.70
C PRO A 106 8.39 11.16 7.23
N PRO A 107 7.74 12.18 7.82
CA PRO A 107 7.42 12.18 9.24
C PRO A 107 6.66 10.91 9.65
N MET A 108 6.90 10.43 10.88
CA MET A 108 6.36 9.14 11.32
C MET A 108 4.84 9.10 11.35
N ASP A 109 4.16 10.20 11.64
CA ASP A 109 2.71 10.31 11.63
C ASP A 109 2.11 10.10 10.22
N MET A 110 2.78 10.59 9.19
CA MET A 110 2.42 10.33 7.79
C MET A 110 2.79 8.91 7.35
N PHE A 111 3.91 8.38 7.83
CA PHE A 111 4.44 7.09 7.40
C PHE A 111 3.81 5.90 8.14
N ALA A 112 3.34 6.08 9.38
CA ALA A 112 2.83 4.98 10.20
C ALA A 112 1.70 4.17 9.54
N PRO A 113 0.70 4.75 8.86
CA PRO A 113 -0.33 3.97 8.17
C PRO A 113 0.25 3.08 7.06
N ALA A 114 1.23 3.58 6.31
CA ALA A 114 1.92 2.79 5.27
C ALA A 114 2.71 1.64 5.89
N LEU A 115 3.45 1.89 6.97
CA LEU A 115 4.20 0.86 7.68
C LEU A 115 3.29 -0.24 8.23
N ILE A 116 2.17 0.13 8.85
CA ILE A 116 1.16 -0.83 9.34
C ILE A 116 0.63 -1.68 8.19
N THR A 117 0.30 -1.06 7.05
CA THR A 117 -0.20 -1.76 5.87
C THR A 117 0.84 -2.74 5.32
N ILE A 118 2.11 -2.35 5.25
CA ILE A 118 3.22 -3.23 4.83
C ILE A 118 3.33 -4.44 5.77
N LEU A 119 3.32 -4.22 7.08
CA LEU A 119 3.41 -5.29 8.07
C LEU A 119 2.23 -6.26 7.96
N LEU A 120 1.00 -5.74 7.85
CA LEU A 120 -0.19 -6.57 7.66
C LEU A 120 -0.13 -7.37 6.36
N THR A 121 0.42 -6.81 5.29
CA THR A 121 0.57 -7.50 4.01
C THR A 121 1.62 -8.60 4.07
N VAL A 122 2.72 -8.40 4.77
CA VAL A 122 3.71 -9.46 5.05
C VAL A 122 3.07 -10.58 5.87
N MET A 123 2.33 -10.23 6.92
CA MET A 123 1.58 -11.20 7.73
C MET A 123 0.55 -11.98 6.90
N LEU A 124 -0.13 -11.31 5.96
CA LEU A 124 -1.05 -11.93 5.03
C LEU A 124 -0.34 -12.98 4.15
N GLY A 125 0.83 -12.66 3.61
CA GLY A 125 1.65 -13.60 2.84
C GLY A 125 2.05 -14.83 3.65
N ILE A 126 2.53 -14.63 4.88
CA ILE A 126 2.89 -15.70 5.80
C ILE A 126 1.67 -16.55 6.15
N SER A 127 0.53 -15.90 6.46
CA SER A 127 -0.72 -16.61 6.75
C SER A 127 -1.18 -17.45 5.55
N GLY A 128 -1.10 -16.89 4.33
CA GLY A 128 -1.40 -17.62 3.11
C GLY A 128 -0.53 -18.87 2.95
N TYR A 129 0.76 -18.75 3.19
CA TYR A 129 1.69 -19.89 3.12
C TYR A 129 1.34 -21.00 4.13
N LEU A 130 0.98 -20.63 5.35
CA LEU A 130 0.65 -21.60 6.40
C LEU A 130 -0.70 -22.30 6.16
N HIS A 131 -1.61 -21.68 5.42
CA HIS A 131 -2.93 -22.25 5.10
C HIS A 131 -3.04 -22.75 3.64
N LYS A 132 -1.92 -22.86 2.91
CA LYS A 132 -1.91 -23.20 1.47
C LYS A 132 -2.48 -24.59 1.16
N ASP A 133 -2.42 -25.51 2.12
CA ASP A 133 -2.91 -26.88 1.99
C ASP A 133 -4.37 -27.06 2.46
N GLY A 134 -4.98 -26.00 2.98
CA GLY A 134 -6.41 -25.94 3.31
C GLY A 134 -6.73 -26.27 4.77
N GLU A 135 -5.73 -26.17 5.66
CA GLU A 135 -5.91 -26.30 7.11
C GLU A 135 -6.18 -24.95 7.78
#